data_1d8603c2b5766fb463d895b48b29e0e6
#
_entry.id   1d8603c2b5766fb463d895b48b29e0e6
#
_cell.length_a   1.000
_cell.length_b   1.000
_cell.length_c   1.000
_cell.angle_alpha   90.00
_cell.angle_beta   90.00
_cell.angle_gamma   90.00
#
_symmetry.space_group_name_H-M   'P 1'
#
loop_
_entity.id
_entity.type
_entity.pdbx_description
1 polymer ?
#
loop_
_entity_poly.entity_id
_entity_poly.type
_entity_poly.pdbx_seq_one_letter_code
_entity_poly.pdbx_strand_id
1 'polypeptide(L)'
;WIFNQNGVANAILGQPIMWASGSASAKTAIIIADVWKTAPYIGLLTLAGLQVIPDEVYEAAKIDGANAWRRFTSITLPLVKPALAVAVLFRALDALRMFDLPYILIGPRKSSVETISMLVQDEASNLRYGSAAAYALILFLYVFIFAFAFVKITGTDLGASVERKRRRGGRLPASAFLPRRRPRPADAEAVASPTRPDQSSDVRSQA
;
A
#
# COMPACT_ATOMS: atom_id res chain seq x y z
N TRP A 1 24.78 -11.18 -18.35
CA TRP A 1 24.94 -12.57 -18.81
C TRP A 1 23.63 -13.15 -19.33
N ILE A 2 22.51 -12.97 -18.65
CA ILE A 2 21.19 -13.50 -19.05
C ILE A 2 20.79 -13.00 -20.45
N PHE A 3 20.93 -11.71 -20.74
CA PHE A 3 20.60 -11.06 -22.00
C PHE A 3 21.79 -10.95 -22.98
N ASN A 4 22.81 -11.78 -22.82
CA ASN A 4 23.87 -11.91 -23.82
C ASN A 4 23.38 -12.76 -25.00
N GLN A 5 24.05 -12.65 -26.18
CA GLN A 5 23.72 -13.45 -27.36
C GLN A 5 23.76 -14.95 -27.09
N ASN A 6 24.71 -15.40 -26.25
CA ASN A 6 24.83 -16.78 -25.80
C ASN A 6 24.27 -16.99 -24.38
N GLY A 7 23.38 -16.11 -23.94
CA GLY A 7 22.82 -16.12 -22.60
C GLY A 7 21.57 -17.00 -22.46
N VAL A 8 21.14 -17.18 -21.22
CA VAL A 8 20.01 -18.06 -20.85
C VAL A 8 18.71 -17.64 -21.56
N ALA A 9 18.47 -16.36 -21.76
CA ALA A 9 17.26 -15.86 -22.43
C ALA A 9 17.18 -16.40 -23.87
N ASN A 10 18.26 -16.36 -24.63
CA ASN A 10 18.31 -16.89 -26.00
C ASN A 10 18.26 -18.42 -26.03
N ALA A 11 18.84 -19.08 -25.05
CA ALA A 11 18.75 -20.53 -24.93
C ALA A 11 17.32 -21.03 -24.70
N ILE A 12 16.54 -20.32 -23.88
CA ILE A 12 15.13 -20.63 -23.62
C ILE A 12 14.24 -20.31 -24.81
N LEU A 13 14.50 -19.18 -25.50
CA LEU A 13 13.69 -18.73 -26.64
C LEU A 13 14.02 -19.47 -27.93
N GLY A 14 15.14 -20.18 -28.00
CA GLY A 14 15.59 -20.88 -29.19
C GLY A 14 15.95 -19.96 -30.37
N GLN A 15 16.15 -18.66 -30.13
CA GLN A 15 16.44 -17.64 -31.15
C GLN A 15 17.59 -16.74 -30.69
N PRO A 16 18.53 -16.39 -31.58
CA PRO A 16 19.64 -15.49 -31.26
C PRO A 16 19.19 -14.02 -31.31
N ILE A 17 18.50 -13.56 -30.30
CA ILE A 17 18.06 -12.18 -30.18
C ILE A 17 19.24 -11.29 -29.73
N MET A 18 19.50 -10.23 -30.47
CA MET A 18 20.48 -9.20 -30.09
C MET A 18 19.83 -8.19 -29.14
N TRP A 19 19.76 -8.53 -27.85
CA TRP A 19 19.10 -7.71 -26.82
C TRP A 19 19.63 -6.28 -26.74
N ALA A 20 20.93 -6.08 -26.89
CA ALA A 20 21.54 -4.76 -26.79
C ALA A 20 21.53 -3.94 -28.07
N SER A 21 21.16 -4.50 -29.22
CA SER A 21 21.25 -3.83 -30.53
C SER A 21 19.93 -3.32 -31.07
N GLY A 22 18.84 -4.02 -30.77
CA GLY A 22 17.49 -3.63 -31.21
C GLY A 22 16.81 -2.68 -30.25
N SER A 23 16.11 -1.69 -30.78
CA SER A 23 15.33 -0.75 -29.93
C SER A 23 14.26 -1.43 -29.09
N ALA A 24 13.49 -2.34 -29.68
CA ALA A 24 12.43 -3.05 -28.98
C ALA A 24 12.98 -4.10 -28.00
N SER A 25 13.96 -4.90 -28.44
CA SER A 25 14.58 -5.92 -27.61
C SER A 25 15.29 -5.33 -26.39
N ALA A 26 16.02 -4.21 -26.57
CA ALA A 26 16.68 -3.50 -25.48
C ALA A 26 15.67 -3.00 -24.42
N LYS A 27 14.58 -2.38 -24.85
CA LYS A 27 13.51 -1.94 -23.94
C LYS A 27 12.88 -3.12 -23.19
N THR A 28 12.61 -4.22 -23.90
CA THR A 28 12.04 -5.43 -23.29
C THR A 28 12.97 -6.03 -22.24
N ALA A 29 14.28 -6.11 -22.54
CA ALA A 29 15.28 -6.59 -21.58
C ALA A 29 15.34 -5.73 -20.31
N ILE A 30 15.32 -4.39 -20.46
CA ILE A 30 15.29 -3.45 -19.34
C ILE A 30 14.01 -3.66 -18.52
N ILE A 31 12.83 -3.74 -19.15
CA ILE A 31 11.56 -3.92 -18.47
C ILE A 31 11.54 -5.23 -17.67
N ILE A 32 11.96 -6.33 -18.26
CA ILE A 32 12.01 -7.63 -17.59
C ILE A 32 12.92 -7.59 -16.37
N ALA A 33 14.15 -7.07 -16.54
CA ALA A 33 15.12 -6.96 -15.47
C ALA A 33 14.61 -6.05 -14.33
N ASP A 34 13.95 -4.95 -14.68
CA ASP A 34 13.42 -3.98 -13.76
C ASP A 34 12.21 -4.52 -12.97
N VAL A 35 11.30 -5.20 -13.63
CA VAL A 35 10.18 -5.89 -12.97
C VAL A 35 10.71 -6.94 -12.00
N TRP A 36 11.66 -7.76 -12.41
CA TRP A 36 12.28 -8.76 -11.53
C TRP A 36 12.93 -8.16 -10.29
N LYS A 37 13.66 -7.05 -10.47
CA LYS A 37 14.33 -6.32 -9.39
C LYS A 37 13.34 -5.73 -8.39
N THR A 38 12.21 -5.21 -8.86
CA THR A 38 11.30 -4.39 -8.04
C THR A 38 10.04 -5.12 -7.56
N ALA A 39 9.68 -6.24 -8.18
CA ALA A 39 8.49 -7.01 -7.79
C ALA A 39 8.49 -7.42 -6.30
N PRO A 40 9.60 -7.89 -5.68
CA PRO A 40 9.61 -8.24 -4.26
C PRO A 40 9.27 -7.04 -3.36
N TYR A 41 9.81 -5.86 -3.67
CA TYR A 41 9.55 -4.64 -2.91
C TYR A 41 8.07 -4.23 -2.97
N ILE A 42 7.48 -4.21 -4.16
CA ILE A 42 6.05 -3.91 -4.35
C ILE A 42 5.18 -4.97 -3.67
N GLY A 43 5.58 -6.25 -3.76
CA GLY A 43 4.90 -7.36 -3.10
C GLY A 43 4.85 -7.18 -1.58
N LEU A 44 5.98 -6.83 -0.96
CA LEU A 44 6.06 -6.58 0.49
C LEU A 44 5.21 -5.39 0.93
N LEU A 45 5.24 -4.27 0.20
CA LEU A 45 4.39 -3.11 0.49
C LEU A 45 2.90 -3.44 0.37
N THR A 46 2.54 -4.22 -0.63
CA THR A 46 1.15 -4.67 -0.83
C THR A 46 0.72 -5.61 0.31
N LEU A 47 1.60 -6.55 0.69
CA LEU A 47 1.35 -7.47 1.80
C LEU A 47 1.17 -6.71 3.13
N ALA A 48 2.02 -5.73 3.40
CA ALA A 48 1.87 -4.88 4.59
C ALA A 48 0.52 -4.12 4.58
N GLY A 49 0.07 -3.64 3.42
CA GLY A 49 -1.26 -3.04 3.26
C GLY A 49 -2.40 -4.00 3.50
N LEU A 50 -2.25 -5.27 3.10
CA LEU A 50 -3.24 -6.32 3.35
C LEU A 50 -3.37 -6.69 4.82
N GLN A 51 -2.27 -6.71 5.56
CA GLN A 51 -2.25 -7.06 7.00
C GLN A 51 -2.99 -6.04 7.89
N VAL A 52 -3.27 -4.86 7.39
CA VAL A 52 -4.05 -3.84 8.11
C VAL A 52 -5.55 -4.13 8.09
N ILE A 53 -6.01 -5.03 7.22
CA ILE A 53 -7.44 -5.37 7.08
C ILE A 53 -7.81 -6.41 8.14
N PRO A 54 -8.76 -6.10 9.07
CA PRO A 54 -9.20 -7.06 10.08
C PRO A 54 -9.92 -8.27 9.46
N ASP A 55 -9.71 -9.45 10.03
CA ASP A 55 -10.33 -10.70 9.55
C ASP A 55 -11.86 -10.68 9.66
N GLU A 56 -12.39 -9.96 10.66
CA GLU A 56 -13.83 -9.80 10.86
C GLU A 56 -14.57 -9.24 9.64
N VAL A 57 -13.89 -8.39 8.84
CA VAL A 57 -14.46 -7.85 7.59
C VAL A 57 -14.67 -8.96 6.56
N TYR A 58 -13.74 -9.92 6.50
CA TYR A 58 -13.85 -11.06 5.60
C TYR A 58 -14.88 -12.09 6.09
N GLU A 59 -14.99 -12.26 7.40
CA GLU A 59 -16.00 -13.16 8.00
C GLU A 59 -17.41 -12.62 7.78
N ALA A 60 -17.65 -11.33 8.03
CA ALA A 60 -18.91 -10.69 7.76
C ALA A 60 -19.32 -10.85 6.27
N ALA A 61 -18.38 -10.62 5.36
CA ALA A 61 -18.65 -10.78 3.94
C ALA A 61 -18.93 -12.23 3.51
N LYS A 62 -18.39 -13.23 4.24
CA LYS A 62 -18.75 -14.65 4.01
C LYS A 62 -20.18 -14.94 4.45
N ILE A 63 -20.59 -14.40 5.59
CA ILE A 63 -21.96 -14.54 6.11
C ILE A 63 -22.96 -13.89 5.13
N ASP A 64 -22.60 -12.74 4.53
CA ASP A 64 -23.40 -12.08 3.50
C ASP A 64 -23.43 -12.81 2.16
N GLY A 65 -22.78 -14.00 2.04
CA GLY A 65 -22.75 -14.80 0.82
C GLY A 65 -21.84 -14.24 -0.29
N ALA A 66 -20.92 -13.32 0.03
CA ALA A 66 -19.98 -12.82 -0.96
C ALA A 66 -18.96 -13.87 -1.38
N ASN A 67 -18.90 -14.18 -2.69
CA ASN A 67 -17.89 -15.07 -3.26
C ASN A 67 -16.48 -14.44 -3.22
N ALA A 68 -15.43 -15.24 -3.51
CA ALA A 68 -14.03 -14.80 -3.44
C ALA A 68 -13.75 -13.58 -4.33
N TRP A 69 -14.30 -13.55 -5.55
CA TRP A 69 -14.11 -12.45 -6.49
C TRP A 69 -14.76 -11.15 -5.98
N ARG A 70 -15.97 -11.24 -5.45
CA ARG A 70 -16.67 -10.09 -4.86
C ARG A 70 -15.94 -9.56 -3.63
N ARG A 71 -15.43 -10.44 -2.76
CA ARG A 71 -14.60 -10.03 -1.62
C ARG A 71 -13.33 -9.31 -2.06
N PHE A 72 -12.64 -9.84 -3.08
CA PHE A 72 -11.44 -9.21 -3.62
C PHE A 72 -11.72 -7.81 -4.19
N THR A 73 -12.71 -7.67 -5.06
CA THR A 73 -12.97 -6.41 -5.78
C THR A 73 -13.66 -5.36 -4.93
N SER A 74 -14.56 -5.76 -4.00
CA SER A 74 -15.39 -4.83 -3.23
C SER A 74 -14.85 -4.55 -1.82
N ILE A 75 -13.94 -5.38 -1.31
CA ILE A 75 -13.39 -5.23 0.04
C ILE A 75 -11.87 -5.08 0.00
N THR A 76 -11.16 -6.10 -0.49
CA THR A 76 -9.70 -6.13 -0.44
C THR A 76 -9.09 -4.99 -1.25
N LEU A 77 -9.45 -4.88 -2.52
CA LEU A 77 -8.86 -3.90 -3.43
C LEU A 77 -9.11 -2.44 -2.98
N PRO A 78 -10.33 -2.03 -2.58
CA PRO A 78 -10.55 -0.67 -2.07
C PRO A 78 -9.80 -0.36 -0.77
N LEU A 79 -9.69 -1.34 0.14
CA LEU A 79 -9.00 -1.15 1.43
C LEU A 79 -7.48 -1.09 1.28
N VAL A 80 -6.90 -1.83 0.32
CA VAL A 80 -5.46 -1.81 0.02
C VAL A 80 -5.07 -0.66 -0.92
N LYS A 81 -6.03 -0.05 -1.64
CA LYS A 81 -5.78 1.05 -2.58
C LYS A 81 -4.84 2.14 -2.04
N PRO A 82 -4.93 2.63 -0.78
CA PRO A 82 -4.00 3.62 -0.26
C PRO A 82 -2.55 3.13 -0.21
N ALA A 83 -2.32 1.89 0.22
CA ALA A 83 -0.98 1.31 0.27
C ALA A 83 -0.42 1.07 -1.13
N LEU A 84 -1.26 0.58 -2.06
CA LEU A 84 -0.89 0.45 -3.47
C LEU A 84 -0.54 1.79 -4.11
N ALA A 85 -1.30 2.85 -3.82
CA ALA A 85 -1.02 4.18 -4.34
C ALA A 85 0.37 4.68 -3.91
N VAL A 86 0.74 4.48 -2.65
CA VAL A 86 2.09 4.80 -2.15
C VAL A 86 3.15 3.96 -2.85
N ALA A 87 2.94 2.64 -2.98
CA ALA A 87 3.87 1.74 -3.66
C ALA A 87 4.08 2.14 -5.13
N VAL A 88 3.00 2.46 -5.85
CA VAL A 88 3.03 2.92 -7.25
C VAL A 88 3.73 4.27 -7.37
N LEU A 89 3.51 5.20 -6.43
CA LEU A 89 4.20 6.49 -6.42
C LEU A 89 5.72 6.30 -6.32
N PHE A 90 6.19 5.56 -5.30
CA PHE A 90 7.62 5.31 -5.14
C PHE A 90 8.21 4.62 -6.36
N ARG A 91 7.50 3.64 -6.91
CA ARG A 91 7.95 2.93 -8.11
C ARG A 91 8.03 3.83 -9.34
N ALA A 92 7.05 4.69 -9.53
CA ALA A 92 7.06 5.62 -10.64
C ALA A 92 8.21 6.63 -10.53
N LEU A 93 8.46 7.18 -9.32
CA LEU A 93 9.58 8.08 -9.08
C LEU A 93 10.93 7.41 -9.34
N ASP A 94 11.09 6.14 -8.96
CA ASP A 94 12.30 5.37 -9.23
C ASP A 94 12.49 5.11 -10.74
N ALA A 95 11.41 4.76 -11.44
CA ALA A 95 11.44 4.53 -12.88
C ALA A 95 11.79 5.80 -13.69
N LEU A 96 11.27 6.97 -13.26
CA LEU A 96 11.50 8.24 -13.95
C LEU A 96 12.96 8.71 -13.90
N ARG A 97 13.69 8.32 -12.85
CA ARG A 97 15.11 8.65 -12.67
C ARG A 97 16.05 7.46 -12.92
N MET A 98 15.57 6.44 -13.61
CA MET A 98 16.35 5.22 -13.88
C MET A 98 17.63 5.56 -14.64
N PHE A 99 18.75 5.04 -14.11
CA PHE A 99 20.10 5.18 -14.70
C PHE A 99 20.78 3.83 -14.87
N ASP A 100 20.88 3.06 -13.79
CA ASP A 100 21.75 1.88 -13.68
C ASP A 100 21.44 0.78 -14.71
N LEU A 101 20.16 0.40 -14.81
CA LEU A 101 19.73 -0.71 -15.65
C LEU A 101 20.02 -0.47 -17.14
N PRO A 102 19.54 0.64 -17.76
CA PRO A 102 19.84 0.89 -19.17
C PRO A 102 21.34 1.11 -19.42
N TYR A 103 22.05 1.77 -18.48
CA TYR A 103 23.48 2.04 -18.62
C TYR A 103 24.32 0.77 -18.60
N ILE A 104 24.08 -0.14 -17.66
CA ILE A 104 24.84 -1.37 -17.49
C ILE A 104 24.43 -2.45 -18.49
N LEU A 105 23.12 -2.60 -18.72
CA LEU A 105 22.57 -3.70 -19.53
C LEU A 105 22.76 -3.48 -21.02
N ILE A 106 22.58 -2.24 -21.48
CA ILE A 106 22.59 -1.89 -22.90
C ILE A 106 23.83 -1.10 -23.27
N GLY A 107 24.33 -0.28 -22.37
CA GLY A 107 25.47 0.60 -22.55
C GLY A 107 25.09 2.05 -22.86
N PRO A 108 26.05 2.96 -22.75
CA PRO A 108 25.87 4.39 -22.99
C PRO A 108 25.61 4.71 -24.47
N ARG A 109 25.05 5.90 -24.74
CA ARG A 109 24.88 6.48 -26.09
C ARG A 109 24.05 5.65 -27.07
N LYS A 110 23.04 4.95 -26.57
CA LYS A 110 22.05 4.28 -27.40
C LYS A 110 20.72 5.03 -27.29
N SER A 111 20.44 5.88 -28.26
CA SER A 111 19.30 6.79 -28.32
C SER A 111 17.94 6.12 -28.08
N SER A 112 17.82 4.83 -28.36
CA SER A 112 16.57 4.09 -28.20
C SER A 112 16.17 3.82 -26.74
N VAL A 113 17.13 3.88 -25.80
CA VAL A 113 16.95 3.58 -24.37
C VAL A 113 17.62 4.61 -23.46
N GLU A 114 18.03 5.73 -24.04
CA GLU A 114 18.69 6.81 -23.31
C GLU A 114 17.70 7.54 -22.40
N THR A 115 18.06 7.63 -21.13
CA THR A 115 17.28 8.36 -20.12
C THR A 115 17.92 9.72 -19.85
N ILE A 116 17.15 10.67 -19.29
CA ILE A 116 17.69 11.98 -18.89
C ILE A 116 18.83 11.80 -17.89
N SER A 117 18.73 10.83 -16.99
CA SER A 117 19.81 10.51 -16.03
C SER A 117 21.11 10.07 -16.73
N MET A 118 21.02 9.34 -17.84
CA MET A 118 22.18 8.96 -18.66
C MET A 118 22.79 10.17 -19.38
N LEU A 119 21.95 11.11 -19.86
CA LEU A 119 22.43 12.36 -20.46
C LEU A 119 23.19 13.22 -19.44
N VAL A 120 22.69 13.33 -18.22
CA VAL A 120 23.40 14.03 -17.11
C VAL A 120 24.78 13.43 -16.92
N GLN A 121 24.87 12.11 -16.85
CA GLN A 121 26.15 11.40 -16.66
C GLN A 121 27.09 11.58 -17.85
N ASP A 122 26.59 11.50 -19.09
CA ASP A 122 27.41 11.66 -20.29
C ASP A 122 27.98 13.08 -20.39
N GLU A 123 27.17 14.11 -20.15
CA GLU A 123 27.62 15.50 -20.12
C GLU A 123 28.64 15.76 -19.01
N ALA A 124 28.42 15.21 -17.81
CA ALA A 124 29.35 15.34 -16.69
C ALA A 124 30.68 14.64 -17.00
N SER A 125 30.66 13.47 -17.62
CA SER A 125 31.86 12.72 -18.03
C SER A 125 32.66 13.44 -19.10
N ASN A 126 32.02 14.23 -19.92
CA ASN A 126 32.65 15.09 -20.93
C ASN A 126 33.07 16.46 -20.37
N LEU A 127 33.05 16.64 -19.03
CA LEU A 127 33.40 17.88 -18.32
C LEU A 127 32.53 19.08 -18.66
N ARG A 128 31.35 18.86 -19.27
CA ARG A 128 30.36 19.89 -19.59
C ARG A 128 29.37 20.08 -18.43
N TYR A 129 29.88 20.57 -17.32
CA TYR A 129 29.09 20.69 -16.07
C TYR A 129 27.87 21.61 -16.19
N GLY A 130 27.93 22.63 -17.05
CA GLY A 130 26.78 23.54 -17.26
C GLY A 130 25.58 22.84 -17.89
N SER A 131 25.82 22.05 -18.96
CA SER A 131 24.75 21.23 -19.58
C SER A 131 24.30 20.10 -18.68
N ALA A 132 25.22 19.42 -18.00
CA ALA A 132 24.86 18.40 -17.01
C ALA A 132 23.93 18.93 -15.90
N ALA A 133 24.25 20.12 -15.35
CA ALA A 133 23.40 20.79 -14.37
C ALA A 133 22.02 21.16 -14.93
N ALA A 134 21.96 21.61 -16.19
CA ALA A 134 20.70 21.95 -16.85
C ALA A 134 19.78 20.68 -16.99
N TYR A 135 20.33 19.56 -17.47
CA TYR A 135 19.60 18.29 -17.56
C TYR A 135 19.18 17.76 -16.19
N ALA A 136 20.02 17.88 -15.18
CA ALA A 136 19.67 17.50 -13.80
C ALA A 136 18.52 18.34 -13.24
N LEU A 137 18.51 19.65 -13.53
CA LEU A 137 17.40 20.53 -13.13
C LEU A 137 16.10 20.15 -13.85
N ILE A 138 16.16 19.89 -15.15
CA ILE A 138 14.99 19.43 -15.93
C ILE A 138 14.46 18.12 -15.36
N LEU A 139 15.32 17.15 -15.07
CA LEU A 139 14.94 15.88 -14.45
C LEU A 139 14.27 16.09 -13.09
N PHE A 140 14.84 16.96 -12.25
CA PHE A 140 14.28 17.29 -10.94
C PHE A 140 12.87 17.89 -11.08
N LEU A 141 12.70 18.88 -11.93
CA LEU A 141 11.40 19.52 -12.15
C LEU A 141 10.37 18.53 -12.71
N TYR A 142 10.77 17.70 -13.66
CA TYR A 142 9.90 16.66 -14.23
C TYR A 142 9.41 15.67 -13.15
N VAL A 143 10.32 15.13 -12.34
CA VAL A 143 9.99 14.22 -11.25
C VAL A 143 9.14 14.90 -10.18
N PHE A 144 9.44 16.17 -9.85
CA PHE A 144 8.69 16.96 -8.88
C PHE A 144 7.26 17.21 -9.35
N ILE A 145 7.07 17.64 -10.59
CA ILE A 145 5.74 17.88 -11.18
C ILE A 145 4.93 16.59 -11.21
N PHE A 146 5.57 15.48 -11.61
CA PHE A 146 4.92 14.17 -11.60
C PHE A 146 4.46 13.77 -10.19
N ALA A 147 5.35 13.87 -9.20
CA ALA A 147 5.05 13.54 -7.81
C ALA A 147 3.89 14.40 -7.27
N PHE A 148 3.94 15.71 -7.52
CA PHE A 148 2.90 16.64 -7.10
C PHE A 148 1.54 16.33 -7.76
N ALA A 149 1.54 16.10 -9.06
CA ALA A 149 0.34 15.73 -9.80
C ALA A 149 -0.26 14.41 -9.31
N PHE A 150 0.60 13.39 -9.09
CA PHE A 150 0.17 12.10 -8.59
C PHE A 150 -0.45 12.20 -7.19
N VAL A 151 0.20 12.90 -6.27
CA VAL A 151 -0.32 13.11 -4.90
C VAL A 151 -1.63 13.90 -4.94
N LYS A 152 -1.73 14.92 -5.79
CA LYS A 152 -2.96 15.71 -5.93
C LYS A 152 -4.13 14.87 -6.45
N ILE A 153 -3.89 13.99 -7.42
CA ILE A 153 -4.93 13.12 -8.00
C ILE A 153 -5.32 12.02 -7.01
N THR A 154 -4.33 11.39 -6.34
CA THR A 154 -4.55 10.24 -5.46
C THR A 154 -4.86 10.68 -4.02
N GLY A 155 -4.30 11.79 -3.55
CA GLY A 155 -4.37 12.27 -2.17
C GLY A 155 -5.74 12.83 -1.77
N THR A 156 -6.56 13.26 -2.73
CA THR A 156 -7.95 13.69 -2.46
C THR A 156 -8.80 12.56 -1.87
N ASP A 157 -8.58 11.33 -2.28
CA ASP A 157 -9.29 10.15 -1.75
C ASP A 157 -8.73 9.69 -0.38
N LEU A 158 -7.42 9.89 -0.12
CA LEU A 158 -6.76 9.49 1.12
C LEU A 158 -7.10 10.43 2.29
N GLY A 159 -7.15 11.73 2.04
CA GLY A 159 -7.53 12.75 3.02
C GLY A 159 -8.97 12.61 3.49
N ALA A 160 -9.89 12.38 2.58
CA ALA A 160 -11.32 12.23 2.86
C ALA A 160 -11.64 11.03 3.77
N SER A 161 -10.90 9.93 3.65
CA SER A 161 -11.09 8.74 4.49
C SER A 161 -10.59 8.93 5.92
N VAL A 162 -9.49 9.65 6.12
CA VAL A 162 -8.94 9.96 7.45
C VAL A 162 -9.83 10.95 8.19
N GLU A 163 -10.32 11.97 7.50
CA GLU A 163 -11.17 13.02 8.09
C GLU A 163 -12.56 12.50 8.48
N ARG A 164 -13.13 11.58 7.68
CA ARG A 164 -14.38 10.89 8.01
C ARG A 164 -14.27 10.06 9.29
N LYS A 165 -13.14 9.39 9.50
CA LYS A 165 -12.89 8.58 10.71
C LYS A 165 -12.72 9.47 11.95
N ARG A 166 -12.07 10.65 11.82
CA ARG A 166 -11.89 11.63 12.90
C ARG A 166 -13.21 12.27 13.33
N ARG A 167 -14.10 12.60 12.39
CA ARG A 167 -15.43 13.15 12.69
C ARG A 167 -16.38 12.14 13.32
N ARG A 168 -16.27 10.85 13.01
CA ARG A 168 -17.07 9.79 13.62
C ARG A 168 -16.58 9.38 15.01
N GLY A 169 -15.27 9.41 15.28
CA GLY A 169 -14.68 9.09 16.58
C GLY A 169 -14.75 10.23 17.61
N GLY A 170 -15.03 11.47 17.20
CA GLY A 170 -14.95 12.65 18.05
C GLY A 170 -16.25 13.04 18.80
N ARG A 171 -17.31 12.27 18.67
CA ARG A 171 -18.56 12.50 19.44
C ARG A 171 -18.81 11.34 20.40
N LEU A 172 -17.96 11.20 21.40
CA LEU A 172 -18.41 10.56 22.64
C LEU A 172 -19.41 11.55 23.27
N PRO A 173 -20.66 11.13 23.55
CA PRO A 173 -21.61 12.01 24.24
C PRO A 173 -21.02 12.36 25.61
N ALA A 174 -21.12 13.65 25.97
CA ALA A 174 -20.62 14.15 27.26
C ALA A 174 -21.18 13.37 28.48
N SER A 175 -22.26 12.62 28.29
CA SER A 175 -22.84 11.70 29.27
C SER A 175 -21.95 10.48 29.61
N ALA A 176 -20.95 10.13 28.78
CA ALA A 176 -20.01 9.05 29.07
C ALA A 176 -18.96 9.42 30.13
N PHE A 177 -18.84 10.70 30.46
CA PHE A 177 -17.86 11.23 31.42
C PHE A 177 -18.50 11.60 32.79
N LEU A 178 -19.80 11.36 32.96
CA LEU A 178 -20.42 11.54 34.28
C LEU A 178 -19.98 10.37 35.17
N PRO A 179 -19.32 10.62 36.30
CA PRO A 179 -18.99 9.57 37.25
C PRO A 179 -20.30 8.89 37.69
N ARG A 180 -20.39 7.57 37.49
CA ARG A 180 -21.52 6.79 38.03
C ARG A 180 -21.68 7.17 39.48
N ARG A 181 -22.82 7.80 39.83
CA ARG A 181 -23.18 8.06 41.21
C ARG A 181 -23.06 6.75 41.96
N ARG A 182 -22.15 6.72 42.95
CA ARG A 182 -22.13 5.59 43.91
C ARG A 182 -23.53 5.49 44.50
N PRO A 183 -24.12 4.29 44.56
CA PRO A 183 -25.39 4.11 45.26
C PRO A 183 -25.26 4.64 46.67
N ARG A 184 -26.24 5.37 47.15
CA ARG A 184 -26.25 5.83 48.56
C ARG A 184 -26.28 4.63 49.47
N PRO A 185 -25.64 4.68 50.69
CA PRO A 185 -25.63 3.57 51.65
C PRO A 185 -27.02 3.07 52.01
N ALA A 186 -28.03 3.91 51.97
CA ALA A 186 -29.45 3.56 52.19
C ALA A 186 -30.03 2.60 51.14
N ASP A 187 -29.52 2.59 49.90
CA ASP A 187 -30.00 1.71 48.84
C ASP A 187 -29.38 0.30 48.92
N ALA A 188 -28.26 0.18 49.68
CA ALA A 188 -27.59 -1.10 49.91
C ALA A 188 -28.28 -1.91 51.03
N GLU A 189 -28.89 -1.25 52.00
CA GLU A 189 -29.66 -1.94 53.10
C GLU A 189 -30.98 -2.50 52.61
N ALA A 190 -31.63 -1.91 51.60
CA ALA A 190 -32.89 -2.41 51.06
C ALA A 190 -32.78 -3.74 50.30
N VAL A 191 -31.58 -4.07 49.80
CA VAL A 191 -31.30 -5.33 49.05
C VAL A 191 -30.86 -6.48 49.98
N ALA A 192 -30.49 -6.18 51.24
CA ALA A 192 -29.92 -7.15 52.16
C ALA A 192 -30.93 -7.68 53.19
N SER A 193 -32.24 -7.35 53.12
CA SER A 193 -33.22 -7.95 54.02
C SER A 193 -33.57 -9.37 53.54
N PRO A 194 -33.21 -10.41 54.32
CA PRO A 194 -33.64 -11.75 53.99
C PRO A 194 -35.14 -11.87 54.22
N THR A 195 -35.86 -12.26 53.17
CA THR A 195 -37.27 -12.69 53.25
C THR A 195 -37.36 -13.82 54.31
N ARG A 196 -37.98 -13.53 55.42
CA ARG A 196 -38.34 -14.53 56.42
C ARG A 196 -39.23 -15.60 55.77
N PRO A 197 -38.91 -16.89 55.86
CA PRO A 197 -39.86 -17.92 55.44
C PRO A 197 -41.08 -17.90 56.32
N ASP A 198 -42.25 -17.92 55.74
CA ASP A 198 -43.58 -18.01 56.38
C ASP A 198 -43.70 -19.36 57.11
N GLN A 199 -43.74 -19.33 58.45
CA GLN A 199 -43.96 -20.47 59.31
C GLN A 199 -45.44 -20.67 59.68
N SER A 200 -46.34 -20.67 58.67
CA SER A 200 -47.77 -20.83 58.95
C SER A 200 -48.44 -22.07 58.31
N SER A 201 -47.69 -23.17 58.04
CA SER A 201 -48.33 -24.35 57.44
C SER A 201 -48.05 -25.69 58.10
N ASP A 202 -47.65 -25.71 59.43
CA ASP A 202 -47.42 -26.98 60.11
C ASP A 202 -48.21 -27.10 61.41
N VAL A 203 -49.54 -26.87 61.43
CA VAL A 203 -50.47 -27.31 62.50
C VAL A 203 -51.76 -27.78 61.87
N ARG A 204 -51.80 -28.85 61.13
CA ARG A 204 -53.03 -29.66 60.89
C ARG A 204 -52.68 -31.01 60.27
N SER A 205 -52.10 -31.93 61.06
CA SER A 205 -52.23 -33.36 60.72
C SER A 205 -51.76 -34.18 61.89
N GLN A 206 -52.48 -34.16 63.01
CA GLN A 206 -52.54 -35.22 63.98
C GLN A 206 -53.77 -35.00 64.81
N ALA A 207 -54.88 -35.58 64.40
CA ALA A 207 -55.98 -36.11 65.16
C ALA A 207 -56.80 -37.05 64.28
#